data_8a8dd4c21ac7ad27fb000c31913c0ac7
#
_entry.id   8a8dd4c21ac7ad27fb000c31913c0ac7
#
_cell.length_a   1.000
_cell.length_b   1.000
_cell.length_c   1.000
_cell.angle_alpha   90.00
_cell.angle_beta   90.00
_cell.angle_gamma   90.00
#
_symmetry.space_group_name_H-M   'P 1'
#
loop_
_entity.id
_entity.type
_entity.pdbx_description
1 polymer ?
#
loop_
_entity_poly.entity_id
_entity_poly.type
_entity_poly.pdbx_seq_one_letter_code
_entity_poly.pdbx_strand_id
1 'polypeptide(L)'
;MTMGNTQNWRLEGDYFEGCNCDSICPCIFLQDPDKGHCNVVVGWHIEKGHYDSIQLEGLNVVAVFVAPGNMFTGPKMKAAFYIDKRSSEEQVNALSKIFSGQSGGFFAAAANLIGEALGIKTAPITFEMKGRRRRLRIPEFMELEIEAIKGNNTDIDSLVTNPSFTVAPGYDPIIARSSKNTYRDLGFEWDSSGKNGFYSKFKYGP
;
A
#
# COMPACT_ATOMS: atom_id res chain seq x y z
N MET A 1 -13.37 -26.94 -22.29
CA MET A 1 -13.23 -25.52 -21.88
C MET A 1 -13.59 -25.47 -20.41
N THR A 2 -12.59 -25.51 -19.53
CA THR A 2 -12.78 -25.29 -18.09
C THR A 2 -13.12 -23.82 -17.90
N MET A 3 -14.37 -23.52 -17.55
CA MET A 3 -14.72 -22.19 -17.05
C MET A 3 -13.84 -21.96 -15.81
N GLY A 4 -12.88 -21.06 -15.95
CA GLY A 4 -12.09 -20.61 -14.81
C GLY A 4 -13.06 -20.05 -13.79
N ASN A 5 -13.08 -20.64 -12.60
CA ASN A 5 -13.84 -20.15 -11.47
C ASN A 5 -13.24 -18.79 -11.09
N THR A 6 -13.78 -17.70 -11.66
CA THR A 6 -13.39 -16.34 -11.28
C THR A 6 -13.79 -16.19 -9.81
N GLN A 7 -12.79 -16.22 -8.94
CA GLN A 7 -13.01 -16.06 -7.50
C GLN A 7 -13.73 -14.74 -7.25
N ASN A 8 -14.83 -14.79 -6.54
CA ASN A 8 -15.63 -13.62 -6.20
C ASN A 8 -15.03 -12.96 -4.96
N TRP A 9 -14.26 -11.89 -5.17
CA TRP A 9 -13.70 -11.12 -4.07
C TRP A 9 -13.84 -9.62 -4.30
N ARG A 10 -13.94 -8.87 -3.23
CA ARG A 10 -13.98 -7.42 -3.24
C ARG A 10 -13.40 -6.85 -1.96
N LEU A 11 -12.63 -5.77 -2.08
CA LEU A 11 -12.12 -5.00 -0.97
C LEU A 11 -12.41 -3.52 -1.22
N GLU A 12 -12.92 -2.83 -0.20
CA GLU A 12 -13.13 -1.39 -0.18
C GLU A 12 -12.65 -0.83 1.17
N GLY A 13 -12.06 0.36 1.17
CA GLY A 13 -11.61 0.97 2.42
C GLY A 13 -10.69 2.15 2.21
N ASP A 14 -9.78 2.34 3.15
CA ASP A 14 -8.77 3.38 3.14
C ASP A 14 -7.38 2.80 2.92
N TYR A 15 -6.58 3.49 2.09
CA TYR A 15 -5.16 3.21 2.01
C TYR A 15 -4.35 4.47 2.26
N PHE A 16 -3.13 4.29 2.73
CA PHE A 16 -2.11 5.31 2.67
C PHE A 16 -0.71 4.70 2.56
N GLU A 17 0.21 5.52 2.10
CA GLU A 17 1.59 5.14 1.87
C GLU A 17 2.57 6.26 2.22
N GLY A 18 3.82 5.87 2.44
CA GLY A 18 4.93 6.79 2.57
C GLY A 18 6.19 6.20 1.94
N CYS A 19 6.89 6.98 1.14
CA CYS A 19 8.11 6.58 0.46
C CYS A 19 9.28 7.52 0.77
N ASN A 20 10.46 7.20 0.22
CA ASN A 20 11.69 7.99 0.40
C ASN A 20 11.85 9.15 -0.60
N CYS A 21 10.96 9.30 -1.57
CA CYS A 21 10.98 10.44 -2.49
C CYS A 21 10.61 11.75 -1.79
N ASP A 22 11.05 12.87 -2.34
CA ASP A 22 10.53 14.17 -1.94
C ASP A 22 9.07 14.34 -2.42
N SER A 23 8.34 15.30 -1.88
CA SER A 23 6.99 15.58 -2.34
C SER A 23 7.03 16.42 -3.62
N ILE A 24 6.37 16.06 -4.68
CA ILE A 24 5.45 14.93 -4.92
C ILE A 24 6.27 13.81 -5.56
N CYS A 25 6.02 12.55 -5.13
CA CYS A 25 6.75 11.39 -5.64
C CYS A 25 6.62 11.27 -7.17
N PRO A 26 7.73 11.26 -7.93
CA PRO A 26 7.68 11.20 -9.39
C PRO A 26 7.19 9.87 -9.95
N CYS A 27 7.21 8.81 -9.13
CA CYS A 27 6.77 7.47 -9.57
C CYS A 27 5.31 7.42 -10.01
N ILE A 28 4.43 8.31 -9.46
CA ILE A 28 3.03 8.40 -9.91
C ILE A 28 2.87 8.90 -11.36
N PHE A 29 3.94 9.47 -11.93
CA PHE A 29 4.07 9.86 -13.33
C PHE A 29 5.03 8.94 -14.11
N LEU A 30 5.30 7.74 -13.63
CA LEU A 30 6.17 6.72 -14.22
C LEU A 30 7.63 7.16 -14.36
N GLN A 31 8.05 8.20 -13.63
CA GLN A 31 9.40 8.75 -13.65
C GLN A 31 10.30 8.04 -12.63
N ASP A 32 11.61 8.28 -12.77
CA ASP A 32 12.60 7.73 -11.86
C ASP A 32 12.43 8.30 -10.44
N PRO A 33 12.65 7.49 -9.39
CA PRO A 33 12.62 7.97 -8.02
C PRO A 33 13.76 8.95 -7.74
N ASP A 34 13.50 9.99 -6.94
CA ASP A 34 14.44 11.10 -6.66
C ASP A 34 15.83 10.66 -6.19
N LYS A 35 15.91 9.54 -5.51
CA LYS A 35 17.16 9.00 -4.95
C LYS A 35 17.72 7.82 -5.75
N GLY A 36 17.22 7.57 -6.96
CA GLY A 36 17.58 6.42 -7.79
C GLY A 36 17.11 5.07 -7.24
N HIS A 37 16.34 5.07 -6.15
CA HIS A 37 15.70 3.88 -5.56
C HIS A 37 14.43 4.29 -4.82
N CYS A 38 13.52 3.35 -4.64
CA CYS A 38 12.28 3.57 -3.89
C CYS A 38 12.13 2.56 -2.75
N ASN A 39 11.97 3.08 -1.53
CA ASN A 39 11.56 2.34 -0.35
C ASN A 39 10.18 2.88 0.04
N VAL A 40 9.17 2.03 0.06
CA VAL A 40 7.80 2.44 0.34
C VAL A 40 7.10 1.47 1.28
N VAL A 41 6.33 2.03 2.20
CA VAL A 41 5.37 1.33 3.06
C VAL A 41 3.98 1.70 2.57
N VAL A 42 3.14 0.71 2.33
CA VAL A 42 1.73 0.87 1.94
C VAL A 42 0.86 0.13 2.93
N GLY A 43 -0.14 0.79 3.47
CA GLY A 43 -1.12 0.20 4.39
C GLY A 43 -2.54 0.28 3.84
N TRP A 44 -3.32 -0.77 4.03
CA TRP A 44 -4.75 -0.84 3.72
C TRP A 44 -5.55 -1.19 4.95
N HIS A 45 -6.64 -0.46 5.18
CA HIS A 45 -7.70 -0.82 6.12
C HIS A 45 -8.94 -1.21 5.33
N ILE A 46 -9.41 -2.44 5.51
CA ILE A 46 -10.56 -2.98 4.81
C ILE A 46 -11.84 -2.60 5.58
N GLU A 47 -12.60 -1.62 5.09
CA GLU A 47 -13.89 -1.24 5.68
C GLU A 47 -14.99 -2.24 5.31
N LYS A 48 -14.94 -2.74 4.06
CA LYS A 48 -15.84 -3.78 3.54
C LYS A 48 -15.04 -4.71 2.64
N GLY A 49 -15.20 -6.00 2.83
CA GLY A 49 -14.50 -6.95 2.00
C GLY A 49 -14.92 -8.39 2.21
N HIS A 50 -14.84 -9.16 1.14
CA HIS A 50 -15.06 -10.60 1.15
C HIS A 50 -14.17 -11.31 0.13
N TYR A 51 -13.98 -12.58 0.35
CA TYR A 51 -13.37 -13.54 -0.57
C TYR A 51 -14.25 -14.79 -0.57
N ASP A 52 -15.04 -14.98 -1.61
CA ASP A 52 -16.17 -15.92 -1.64
C ASP A 52 -17.09 -15.70 -0.41
N SER A 53 -17.20 -16.66 0.50
CA SER A 53 -17.97 -16.55 1.75
C SER A 53 -17.18 -15.98 2.94
N ILE A 54 -15.88 -15.76 2.80
CA ILE A 54 -14.99 -15.31 3.89
C ILE A 54 -15.08 -13.79 4.02
N GLN A 55 -15.52 -13.29 5.16
CA GLN A 55 -15.56 -11.85 5.46
C GLN A 55 -14.18 -11.35 5.84
N LEU A 56 -13.78 -10.17 5.30
CA LEU A 56 -12.46 -9.57 5.49
C LEU A 56 -12.54 -8.17 6.13
N GLU A 57 -13.72 -7.74 6.53
CA GLU A 57 -14.00 -6.44 7.14
C GLU A 57 -13.22 -6.23 8.44
N GLY A 58 -12.73 -5.01 8.64
CA GLY A 58 -12.00 -4.60 9.84
C GLY A 58 -10.54 -5.07 9.91
N LEU A 59 -10.06 -5.80 8.89
CA LEU A 59 -8.69 -6.28 8.83
C LEU A 59 -7.77 -5.26 8.14
N ASN A 60 -6.48 -5.33 8.49
CA ASN A 60 -5.45 -4.50 7.92
C ASN A 60 -4.42 -5.36 7.16
N VAL A 61 -3.89 -4.79 6.08
CA VAL A 61 -2.77 -5.36 5.34
C VAL A 61 -1.71 -4.28 5.14
N VAL A 62 -0.45 -4.65 5.25
CA VAL A 62 0.68 -3.77 4.98
C VAL A 62 1.58 -4.44 3.96
N ALA A 63 2.06 -3.67 2.98
CA ALA A 63 3.12 -4.08 2.09
C ALA A 63 4.32 -3.15 2.23
N VAL A 64 5.49 -3.72 2.07
CA VAL A 64 6.77 -3.01 1.98
C VAL A 64 7.40 -3.37 0.65
N PHE A 65 7.77 -2.35 -0.12
CA PHE A 65 8.46 -2.55 -1.39
C PHE A 65 9.81 -1.84 -1.39
N VAL A 66 10.80 -2.53 -1.94
CA VAL A 66 12.14 -2.00 -2.18
C VAL A 66 12.44 -2.13 -3.67
N ALA A 67 12.48 -0.99 -4.36
CA ALA A 67 12.80 -0.92 -5.79
C ALA A 67 14.20 -0.30 -5.98
N PRO A 68 15.16 -1.00 -6.60
CA PRO A 68 16.50 -0.49 -6.81
C PRO A 68 16.61 0.53 -7.97
N GLY A 69 15.47 1.01 -8.45
CA GLY A 69 15.37 1.98 -9.54
C GLY A 69 13.91 2.32 -9.83
N ASN A 70 13.62 2.67 -11.07
CA ASN A 70 12.27 2.85 -11.56
C ASN A 70 11.50 1.52 -11.49
N MET A 71 10.36 1.50 -10.80
CA MET A 71 9.59 0.27 -10.59
C MET A 71 8.97 -0.30 -11.88
N PHE A 72 8.83 0.51 -12.94
CA PHE A 72 8.20 0.10 -14.20
C PHE A 72 9.22 -0.32 -15.26
N THR A 73 10.37 0.35 -15.33
CA THR A 73 11.37 0.17 -16.39
C THR A 73 12.72 -0.34 -15.87
N GLY A 74 12.94 -0.27 -14.56
CA GLY A 74 14.15 -0.72 -13.88
C GLY A 74 14.09 -2.19 -13.42
N PRO A 75 15.03 -2.59 -12.56
CA PRO A 75 15.01 -3.90 -11.95
C PRO A 75 13.74 -4.09 -11.08
N LYS A 76 13.23 -5.32 -11.07
CA LYS A 76 12.03 -5.67 -10.31
C LYS A 76 12.21 -5.47 -8.81
N MET A 77 11.12 -5.12 -8.14
CA MET A 77 11.07 -4.86 -6.71
C MET A 77 11.18 -6.14 -5.88
N LYS A 78 11.62 -5.97 -4.64
CA LYS A 78 11.40 -6.92 -3.54
C LYS A 78 10.15 -6.48 -2.76
N ALA A 79 9.35 -7.46 -2.32
CA ALA A 79 8.10 -7.19 -1.61
C ALA A 79 7.95 -8.08 -0.38
N ALA A 80 7.50 -7.51 0.72
CA ALA A 80 7.03 -8.21 1.91
C ALA A 80 5.61 -7.78 2.26
N PHE A 81 4.81 -8.70 2.80
CA PHE A 81 3.45 -8.43 3.24
C PHE A 81 3.26 -8.79 4.70
N TYR A 82 2.50 -7.98 5.40
CA TYR A 82 2.08 -8.20 6.78
C TYR A 82 0.56 -8.21 6.82
N ILE A 83 -0.03 -9.27 7.34
CA ILE A 83 -1.47 -9.43 7.51
C ILE A 83 -1.80 -9.29 8.99
N ASP A 84 -2.90 -8.64 9.28
CA ASP A 84 -3.36 -8.42 10.65
C ASP A 84 -3.43 -9.74 11.43
N LYS A 85 -2.78 -9.80 12.59
CA LYS A 85 -2.77 -11.00 13.46
C LYS A 85 -4.15 -11.39 13.99
N ARG A 86 -5.16 -10.52 13.86
CA ARG A 86 -6.56 -10.83 14.21
C ARG A 86 -7.24 -11.72 13.18
N SER A 87 -6.60 -11.91 12.01
CA SER A 87 -7.14 -12.74 10.94
C SER A 87 -7.14 -14.22 11.33
N SER A 88 -8.23 -14.93 10.99
CA SER A 88 -8.25 -16.39 11.00
C SER A 88 -7.32 -16.95 9.91
N GLU A 89 -7.02 -18.25 9.97
CA GLU A 89 -6.21 -18.92 8.94
C GLU A 89 -6.83 -18.80 7.53
N GLU A 90 -8.16 -18.93 7.42
CA GLU A 90 -8.87 -18.77 6.15
C GLU A 90 -8.77 -17.34 5.63
N GLN A 91 -8.88 -16.32 6.51
CA GLN A 91 -8.70 -14.92 6.15
C GLN A 91 -7.26 -14.61 5.71
N VAL A 92 -6.26 -15.16 6.40
CA VAL A 92 -4.85 -15.05 5.99
C VAL A 92 -4.63 -15.63 4.60
N ASN A 93 -5.17 -16.82 4.33
CA ASN A 93 -5.09 -17.46 3.01
C ASN A 93 -5.78 -16.62 1.92
N ALA A 94 -6.97 -16.08 2.19
CA ALA A 94 -7.71 -15.24 1.25
C ALA A 94 -6.94 -13.95 0.92
N LEU A 95 -6.48 -13.22 1.95
CA LEU A 95 -5.68 -12.00 1.78
C LEU A 95 -4.35 -12.28 1.06
N SER A 96 -3.70 -13.39 1.39
CA SER A 96 -2.46 -13.80 0.71
C SER A 96 -2.68 -14.01 -0.80
N LYS A 97 -3.76 -14.69 -1.20
CA LYS A 97 -4.10 -14.89 -2.62
C LYS A 97 -4.43 -13.58 -3.33
N ILE A 98 -5.17 -12.67 -2.68
CA ILE A 98 -5.49 -11.36 -3.25
C ILE A 98 -4.21 -10.55 -3.46
N PHE A 99 -3.45 -10.29 -2.39
CA PHE A 99 -2.31 -9.38 -2.42
C PHE A 99 -1.08 -9.94 -3.16
N SER A 100 -0.98 -11.27 -3.33
CA SER A 100 0.03 -11.88 -4.22
C SER A 100 -0.38 -11.87 -5.71
N GLY A 101 -1.58 -11.39 -6.04
CA GLY A 101 -2.08 -11.34 -7.41
C GLY A 101 -2.68 -12.64 -7.94
N GLN A 102 -2.72 -13.72 -7.15
CA GLN A 102 -3.28 -15.01 -7.58
C GLN A 102 -4.78 -14.96 -7.87
N SER A 103 -5.49 -13.98 -7.29
CA SER A 103 -6.94 -13.81 -7.44
C SER A 103 -7.34 -12.82 -8.52
N GLY A 104 -6.42 -12.38 -9.37
CA GLY A 104 -6.72 -11.44 -10.45
C GLY A 104 -6.72 -9.97 -10.00
N GLY A 105 -7.33 -9.10 -10.84
CA GLY A 105 -7.51 -7.69 -10.58
C GLY A 105 -6.20 -6.87 -10.54
N PHE A 106 -6.24 -5.76 -9.84
CA PHE A 106 -5.10 -4.83 -9.71
C PHE A 106 -3.81 -5.52 -9.26
N PHE A 107 -3.90 -6.42 -8.27
CA PHE A 107 -2.71 -7.07 -7.71
C PHE A 107 -2.06 -8.07 -8.67
N ALA A 108 -2.80 -8.67 -9.61
CA ALA A 108 -2.22 -9.51 -10.65
C ALA A 108 -1.33 -8.70 -11.60
N ALA A 109 -1.75 -7.49 -11.96
CA ALA A 109 -0.91 -6.58 -12.74
C ALA A 109 0.31 -6.11 -11.94
N ALA A 110 0.10 -5.70 -10.68
CA ALA A 110 1.17 -5.25 -9.78
C ALA A 110 2.21 -6.35 -9.47
N ALA A 111 1.80 -7.60 -9.39
CA ALA A 111 2.71 -8.74 -9.16
C ALA A 111 3.81 -8.86 -10.23
N ASN A 112 3.55 -8.40 -11.46
CA ASN A 112 4.56 -8.37 -12.53
C ASN A 112 5.74 -7.44 -12.23
N LEU A 113 5.59 -6.48 -11.31
CA LEU A 113 6.65 -5.58 -10.87
C LEU A 113 7.54 -6.19 -9.77
N ILE A 114 7.12 -7.31 -9.18
CA ILE A 114 7.83 -7.98 -8.08
C ILE A 114 8.73 -9.07 -8.65
N GLY A 115 10.01 -9.01 -8.32
CA GLY A 115 11.00 -10.03 -8.68
C GLY A 115 11.33 -10.99 -7.55
N GLU A 116 11.20 -10.51 -6.30
CA GLU A 116 11.49 -11.30 -5.11
C GLU A 116 10.42 -11.08 -4.03
N ALA A 117 9.72 -12.14 -3.68
CA ALA A 117 8.80 -12.13 -2.54
C ALA A 117 9.59 -12.50 -1.27
N LEU A 118 9.75 -11.54 -0.36
CA LEU A 118 10.45 -11.72 0.93
C LEU A 118 9.59 -12.49 1.95
N GLY A 119 8.31 -12.66 1.66
CA GLY A 119 7.37 -13.45 2.45
C GLY A 119 6.11 -12.70 2.87
N ILE A 120 5.23 -13.47 3.50
CA ILE A 120 3.99 -12.98 4.14
C ILE A 120 4.06 -13.37 5.61
N LYS A 121 3.90 -12.39 6.50
CA LYS A 121 3.90 -12.56 7.96
C LYS A 121 2.57 -12.09 8.54
N THR A 122 2.15 -12.65 9.67
CA THR A 122 1.09 -12.04 10.49
C THR A 122 1.71 -11.13 11.53
N ALA A 123 1.13 -9.95 11.74
CA ALA A 123 1.64 -8.96 12.70
C ALA A 123 0.51 -8.17 13.37
N PRO A 124 0.73 -7.64 14.58
CA PRO A 124 -0.22 -6.73 15.21
C PRO A 124 -0.18 -5.36 14.51
N ILE A 125 -1.11 -5.12 13.60
CA ILE A 125 -1.19 -3.90 12.82
C ILE A 125 -2.16 -2.92 13.47
N THR A 126 -1.68 -1.73 13.81
CA THR A 126 -2.52 -0.59 14.18
C THR A 126 -2.66 0.34 12.98
N PHE A 127 -3.89 0.66 12.60
CA PHE A 127 -4.21 1.58 11.51
C PHE A 127 -5.18 2.64 12.04
N GLU A 128 -4.77 3.91 12.04
CA GLU A 128 -5.52 5.01 12.63
C GLU A 128 -5.72 6.14 11.61
N MET A 129 -6.94 6.68 11.61
CA MET A 129 -7.32 7.84 10.80
C MET A 129 -7.92 8.91 11.68
N LYS A 130 -7.34 10.10 11.67
CA LYS A 130 -7.84 11.25 12.43
C LYS A 130 -7.74 12.54 11.61
N GLY A 131 -8.87 12.96 11.04
CA GLY A 131 -8.90 14.11 10.14
C GLY A 131 -7.91 13.91 8.98
N ARG A 132 -6.91 14.79 8.87
CA ARG A 132 -5.87 14.76 7.83
C ARG A 132 -4.71 13.80 8.12
N ARG A 133 -4.65 13.22 9.32
CA ARG A 133 -3.56 12.32 9.74
C ARG A 133 -3.92 10.86 9.53
N ARG A 134 -2.90 10.10 9.14
CA ARG A 134 -2.92 8.64 9.03
C ARG A 134 -1.74 8.09 9.78
N ARG A 135 -1.96 7.05 10.57
CA ARG A 135 -0.90 6.37 11.29
C ARG A 135 -1.00 4.86 11.13
N LEU A 136 0.12 4.24 10.82
CA LEU A 136 0.31 2.81 10.71
C LEU A 136 1.45 2.39 11.62
N ARG A 137 1.24 1.33 12.40
CA ARG A 137 2.30 0.81 13.25
C ARG A 137 2.27 -0.71 13.31
N ILE A 138 3.45 -1.31 13.15
CA ILE A 138 3.74 -2.68 13.57
C ILE A 138 4.85 -2.56 14.61
N PRO A 139 4.59 -2.90 15.90
CA PRO A 139 5.58 -2.75 16.96
C PRO A 139 6.92 -3.37 16.58
N GLU A 140 8.02 -2.69 16.91
CA GLU A 140 9.42 -3.09 16.68
C GLU A 140 9.88 -3.03 15.22
N PHE A 141 8.97 -3.06 14.22
CA PHE A 141 9.33 -3.16 12.80
C PHE A 141 9.08 -1.90 12.01
N MET A 142 7.97 -1.18 12.29
CA MET A 142 7.49 -0.16 11.39
C MET A 142 6.64 0.90 12.09
N GLU A 143 6.86 2.15 11.69
CA GLU A 143 5.94 3.23 11.99
C GLU A 143 5.88 4.17 10.79
N LEU A 144 4.66 4.43 10.31
CA LEU A 144 4.37 5.40 9.27
C LEU A 144 3.28 6.35 9.78
N GLU A 145 3.58 7.64 9.85
CA GLU A 145 2.63 8.69 10.14
C GLU A 145 2.73 9.76 9.07
N ILE A 146 1.59 10.09 8.44
CA ILE A 146 1.51 11.11 7.40
C ILE A 146 0.40 12.12 7.72
N GLU A 147 0.56 13.34 7.24
CA GLU A 147 -0.47 14.39 7.30
C GLU A 147 -0.63 15.05 5.93
N ALA A 148 -1.88 15.26 5.50
CA ALA A 148 -2.17 15.93 4.23
C ALA A 148 -1.58 17.33 4.18
N ILE A 149 -1.04 17.68 3.01
CA ILE A 149 -0.58 19.02 2.71
C ILE A 149 -1.80 19.89 2.37
N LYS A 150 -1.94 21.02 3.07
CA LYS A 150 -3.00 21.99 2.80
C LYS A 150 -2.70 22.73 1.50
N GLY A 151 -3.73 22.93 0.69
CA GLY A 151 -3.68 23.83 -0.45
C GLY A 151 -3.71 25.31 -0.04
N ASN A 152 -3.72 26.20 -1.03
CA ASN A 152 -3.92 27.64 -0.80
C ASN A 152 -5.29 27.92 -0.13
N ASN A 153 -6.34 27.21 -0.55
CA ASN A 153 -7.56 27.08 0.24
C ASN A 153 -7.34 26.01 1.30
N THR A 154 -7.27 26.42 2.57
CA THR A 154 -6.94 25.53 3.70
C THR A 154 -8.05 24.54 4.06
N ASP A 155 -9.25 24.71 3.51
CA ASP A 155 -10.39 23.79 3.70
C ASP A 155 -10.31 22.57 2.79
N ILE A 156 -9.47 22.63 1.75
CA ILE A 156 -9.30 21.59 0.75
C ILE A 156 -7.88 21.04 0.85
N ASP A 157 -7.75 19.70 0.86
CA ASP A 157 -6.45 19.02 0.81
C ASP A 157 -5.88 19.10 -0.61
N SER A 158 -4.56 19.20 -0.72
CA SER A 158 -3.88 19.10 -2.02
C SER A 158 -3.97 17.67 -2.53
N LEU A 159 -4.32 17.48 -3.80
CA LEU A 159 -4.44 16.18 -4.43
C LEU A 159 -3.81 16.18 -5.84
N VAL A 160 -3.54 15.01 -6.38
CA VAL A 160 -3.14 14.81 -7.77
C VAL A 160 -4.31 14.22 -8.54
N THR A 161 -4.82 14.96 -9.51
CA THR A 161 -5.90 14.48 -10.35
C THR A 161 -5.37 13.69 -11.55
N ASN A 162 -5.93 12.52 -11.77
CA ASN A 162 -5.63 11.65 -12.90
C ASN A 162 -4.12 11.35 -13.08
N PRO A 163 -3.42 10.82 -12.05
CA PRO A 163 -2.01 10.43 -12.19
C PRO A 163 -1.86 9.26 -13.16
N SER A 164 -0.66 9.08 -13.74
CA SER A 164 -0.38 7.96 -14.63
C SER A 164 -0.40 6.60 -13.92
N PHE A 165 -0.10 6.60 -12.63
CA PHE A 165 -0.17 5.44 -11.74
C PHE A 165 -0.65 5.83 -10.36
N THR A 166 -1.47 4.99 -9.74
CA THR A 166 -1.84 5.08 -8.32
C THR A 166 -2.06 3.67 -7.76
N VAL A 167 -1.79 3.50 -6.47
CA VAL A 167 -2.09 2.25 -5.73
C VAL A 167 -3.60 2.02 -5.67
N ALA A 168 -4.42 3.07 -5.69
CA ALA A 168 -5.88 2.99 -5.68
C ALA A 168 -6.49 3.52 -6.99
N PRO A 169 -6.52 2.70 -8.09
CA PRO A 169 -7.10 3.12 -9.36
C PRO A 169 -8.53 3.63 -9.20
N GLY A 170 -8.83 4.74 -9.88
CA GLY A 170 -10.14 5.40 -9.81
C GLY A 170 -10.31 6.42 -8.68
N TYR A 171 -9.27 6.63 -7.88
CA TYR A 171 -9.24 7.64 -6.82
C TYR A 171 -8.05 8.58 -6.99
N ASP A 172 -8.28 9.87 -6.84
CA ASP A 172 -7.23 10.89 -6.84
C ASP A 172 -6.50 10.86 -5.48
N PRO A 173 -5.17 10.62 -5.44
CA PRO A 173 -4.44 10.57 -4.20
C PRO A 173 -4.28 11.96 -3.58
N ILE A 174 -4.58 12.07 -2.29
CA ILE A 174 -4.31 13.25 -1.49
C ILE A 174 -2.82 13.26 -1.15
N ILE A 175 -2.17 14.39 -1.39
CA ILE A 175 -0.76 14.60 -1.14
C ILE A 175 -0.53 14.80 0.36
N ALA A 176 0.42 14.07 0.91
CA ALA A 176 0.78 14.14 2.32
C ALA A 176 2.31 14.18 2.50
N ARG A 177 2.73 14.52 3.69
CA ARG A 177 4.12 14.43 4.14
C ARG A 177 4.19 13.58 5.39
N SER A 178 5.20 12.72 5.46
CA SER A 178 5.41 11.90 6.64
C SER A 178 6.07 12.72 7.76
N SER A 179 5.53 12.60 8.96
CA SER A 179 6.23 12.99 10.21
C SER A 179 7.08 11.83 10.73
N LYS A 180 6.69 10.59 10.40
CA LYS A 180 7.40 9.36 10.71
C LYS A 180 7.30 8.41 9.52
N ASN A 181 8.42 7.79 9.12
CA ASN A 181 8.46 6.71 8.13
C ASN A 181 9.68 5.85 8.39
N THR A 182 9.54 4.91 9.31
CA THR A 182 10.63 4.01 9.71
C THR A 182 10.25 2.56 9.48
N TYR A 183 11.22 1.79 9.04
CA TYR A 183 11.09 0.35 8.85
C TYR A 183 12.38 -0.37 9.22
N ARG A 184 12.26 -1.55 9.87
CA ARG A 184 13.39 -2.40 10.22
C ARG A 184 12.94 -3.85 10.31
N ASP A 185 13.03 -4.58 9.21
CA ASP A 185 12.80 -6.05 9.13
C ASP A 185 13.43 -6.61 7.86
N LEU A 186 13.56 -7.93 7.76
CA LEU A 186 13.96 -8.67 6.56
C LEU A 186 15.29 -8.17 5.94
N GLY A 187 16.20 -7.66 6.76
CA GLY A 187 17.50 -7.15 6.29
C GLY A 187 17.46 -5.74 5.72
N PHE A 188 16.33 -5.05 5.79
CA PHE A 188 16.18 -3.66 5.41
C PHE A 188 15.94 -2.78 6.62
N GLU A 189 16.55 -1.59 6.60
CA GLU A 189 16.35 -0.57 7.62
C GLU A 189 16.40 0.80 6.98
N TRP A 190 15.43 1.67 7.30
CA TRP A 190 15.44 3.08 6.88
C TRP A 190 14.66 3.98 7.81
N ASP A 191 14.99 5.27 7.76
CA ASP A 191 14.17 6.38 8.21
C ASP A 191 14.00 7.36 7.05
N SER A 192 12.78 7.42 6.51
CA SER A 192 12.37 8.33 5.44
C SER A 192 11.35 9.36 5.94
N SER A 193 11.46 9.76 7.20
CA SER A 193 10.61 10.80 7.78
C SER A 193 10.81 12.14 7.06
N GLY A 194 9.77 12.96 6.98
CA GLY A 194 9.76 14.21 6.25
C GLY A 194 9.58 14.10 4.73
N LYS A 195 9.38 12.90 4.22
CA LYS A 195 9.26 12.59 2.81
C LYS A 195 7.80 12.44 2.36
N ASN A 196 7.62 12.04 1.10
CA ASN A 196 6.32 11.92 0.47
C ASN A 196 5.41 10.90 1.14
N GLY A 197 4.11 11.19 1.14
CA GLY A 197 3.03 10.28 1.43
C GLY A 197 1.81 10.57 0.56
N PHE A 198 0.99 9.56 0.36
CA PHE A 198 -0.31 9.65 -0.30
C PHE A 198 -1.36 8.89 0.50
N TYR A 199 -2.61 9.27 0.35
CA TYR A 199 -3.74 8.48 0.81
C TYR A 199 -4.99 8.74 -0.02
N SER A 200 -5.86 7.75 -0.08
CA SER A 200 -7.22 7.86 -0.61
C SER A 200 -8.10 6.71 -0.13
N LYS A 201 -9.35 6.69 -0.55
CA LYS A 201 -10.13 5.46 -0.57
C LYS A 201 -9.57 4.51 -1.63
N PHE A 202 -9.92 3.22 -1.51
CA PHE A 202 -9.65 2.23 -2.53
C PHE A 202 -10.85 1.30 -2.74
N LYS A 203 -10.87 0.69 -3.93
CA LYS A 203 -11.83 -0.36 -4.29
C LYS A 203 -11.17 -1.32 -5.26
N TYR A 204 -11.10 -2.59 -4.86
CA TYR A 204 -10.52 -3.65 -5.67
C TYR A 204 -11.50 -4.79 -5.87
N GLY A 205 -11.32 -5.51 -6.97
CA GLY A 205 -12.00 -6.73 -7.34
C GLY A 205 -11.24 -7.44 -8.44
N PRO A 206 -11.72 -8.62 -8.91
CA PRO A 206 -11.11 -9.40 -9.98
C PRO A 206 -11.13 -8.70 -11.33
#